data_281f0ad282191e414f9dda47106600aa
#
_entry.id   281f0ad282191e414f9dda47106600aa
#
_cell.length_a   1.000
_cell.length_b   1.000
_cell.length_c   1.000
_cell.angle_alpha   90.00
_cell.angle_beta   90.00
_cell.angle_gamma   90.00
#
_symmetry.space_group_name_H-M   'P 1'
#
loop_
_entity.id
_entity.type
_entity.pdbx_description
1 polymer ?
#
loop_
_entity_poly.entity_id
_entity_poly.type
_entity_poly.pdbx_seq_one_letter_code
_entity_poly.pdbx_strand_id
1 'polypeptide(L)'
;MLFESLGASIVTASVDTADEMKLVAEGKCFPKREKAMRFTVCHGVTHEISKTVGAFWYDHAEGKDKNYIAGESKDYMQPAEFVIDCILKKVILCSYSDGGLGRIDSGDLVGWLSGIQNRRDEFPHVWSW
;
A
#
# COMPACT_ATOMS: atom_id res chain seq x y z
N MET A 1 14.23 -8.32 5.16
CA MET A 1 13.40 -8.39 3.91
C MET A 1 14.10 -7.60 2.82
N LEU A 2 13.82 -7.88 1.53
CA LEU A 2 14.44 -7.15 0.41
C LEU A 2 14.25 -5.63 0.52
N PHE A 3 13.08 -5.17 0.92
CA PHE A 3 12.83 -3.73 1.12
C PHE A 3 13.70 -3.11 2.22
N GLU A 4 13.89 -3.79 3.33
CA GLU A 4 14.76 -3.30 4.42
C GLU A 4 16.21 -3.16 3.98
N SER A 5 16.73 -4.10 3.14
CA SER A 5 18.08 -3.99 2.59
C SER A 5 18.26 -2.82 1.62
N LEU A 6 17.16 -2.28 1.10
CA LEU A 6 17.11 -1.06 0.29
C LEU A 6 16.82 0.20 1.13
N GLY A 7 16.83 0.11 2.47
CA GLY A 7 16.49 1.21 3.34
C GLY A 7 15.02 1.66 3.25
N ALA A 8 14.14 0.81 2.71
CA ALA A 8 12.73 1.09 2.56
C ALA A 8 11.91 0.44 3.67
N SER A 9 10.95 1.16 4.22
CA SER A 9 9.95 0.66 5.17
C SER A 9 8.60 0.51 4.48
N ILE A 10 7.87 -0.54 4.82
CA ILE A 10 6.52 -0.77 4.32
C ILE A 10 5.52 -0.33 5.39
N VAL A 11 4.53 0.44 4.99
CA VAL A 11 3.36 0.79 5.78
C VAL A 11 2.12 0.41 4.98
N THR A 12 1.19 -0.29 5.61
CA THR A 12 -0.11 -0.61 5.02
C THR A 12 -1.21 0.04 5.83
N ALA A 13 -2.32 0.37 5.18
CA ALA A 13 -3.49 0.92 5.84
C ALA A 13 -4.76 0.30 5.25
N SER A 14 -5.78 0.12 6.08
CA SER A 14 -7.07 -0.43 5.70
C SER A 14 -8.22 0.37 6.30
N VAL A 15 -9.41 0.20 5.75
CA VAL A 15 -10.68 0.70 6.31
C VAL A 15 -11.09 -0.06 7.58
N ASP A 16 -10.47 -1.20 7.85
CA ASP A 16 -10.78 -2.08 8.95
C ASP A 16 -10.55 -1.40 10.32
N THR A 17 -11.15 -1.97 11.34
CA THR A 17 -11.01 -1.50 12.72
C THR A 17 -9.63 -1.83 13.31
N ALA A 18 -9.28 -1.17 14.41
CA ALA A 18 -8.02 -1.44 15.13
C ALA A 18 -7.90 -2.91 15.56
N ASP A 19 -9.00 -3.52 16.02
CA ASP A 19 -9.00 -4.91 16.46
C ASP A 19 -8.82 -5.88 15.29
N GLU A 20 -9.48 -5.66 14.16
CA GLU A 20 -9.29 -6.43 12.94
C GLU A 20 -7.84 -6.35 12.44
N MET A 21 -7.31 -5.13 12.35
CA MET A 21 -5.93 -4.93 11.88
C MET A 21 -4.87 -5.43 12.85
N LYS A 22 -5.17 -5.52 14.14
CA LYS A 22 -4.32 -6.21 15.11
C LYS A 22 -4.20 -7.70 14.78
N LEU A 23 -5.29 -8.37 14.43
CA LEU A 23 -5.25 -9.77 13.99
C LEU A 23 -4.42 -9.95 12.71
N VAL A 24 -4.53 -8.99 11.77
CA VAL A 24 -3.69 -8.95 10.57
C VAL A 24 -2.21 -8.83 10.95
N ALA A 25 -1.88 -7.87 11.80
CA ALA A 25 -0.49 -7.63 12.23
C ALA A 25 0.11 -8.86 12.94
N GLU A 26 -0.69 -9.57 13.74
CA GLU A 26 -0.30 -10.80 14.41
C GLU A 26 -0.26 -12.03 13.48
N GLY A 27 -0.70 -11.90 12.23
CA GLY A 27 -0.77 -13.00 11.25
C GLY A 27 -1.91 -13.98 11.48
N LYS A 28 -2.84 -13.67 12.39
CA LYS A 28 -3.91 -14.57 12.82
C LYS A 28 -5.11 -14.67 11.86
N CYS A 29 -5.25 -13.74 10.93
CA CYS A 29 -6.34 -13.77 9.95
C CYS A 29 -6.05 -14.66 8.72
N PHE A 30 -4.87 -15.23 8.62
CA PHE A 30 -4.51 -16.10 7.50
C PHE A 30 -4.36 -17.55 7.99
N PRO A 31 -5.27 -18.47 7.60
CA PRO A 31 -5.09 -19.89 7.89
C PRO A 31 -3.72 -20.34 7.32
N LYS A 32 -2.90 -20.95 8.15
CA LYS A 32 -1.53 -21.41 7.83
C LYS A 32 -0.43 -20.34 7.86
N ARG A 33 -0.69 -19.10 8.26
CA ARG A 33 0.35 -18.10 8.53
C ARG A 33 0.30 -17.69 9.99
N GLU A 34 1.15 -18.29 10.79
CA GLU A 34 1.28 -17.96 12.23
C GLU A 34 2.39 -16.93 12.51
N LYS A 35 2.83 -16.22 11.49
CA LYS A 35 3.92 -15.24 11.63
C LYS A 35 3.36 -13.83 11.58
N ALA A 36 3.69 -13.05 12.59
CA ALA A 36 3.41 -11.62 12.62
C ALA A 36 3.99 -10.90 11.40
N MET A 37 3.30 -9.86 10.95
CA MET A 37 3.78 -9.01 9.88
C MET A 37 5.04 -8.26 10.31
N ARG A 38 5.98 -8.08 9.38
CA ARG A 38 7.24 -7.37 9.59
C ARG A 38 7.19 -5.92 9.11
N PHE A 39 6.01 -5.38 8.98
CA PHE A 39 5.79 -4.02 8.51
C PHE A 39 4.68 -3.37 9.34
N THR A 40 4.61 -2.05 9.28
CA THR A 40 3.59 -1.29 10.00
C THR A 40 2.22 -1.51 9.38
N VAL A 41 1.25 -1.82 10.21
CA VAL A 41 -0.15 -2.03 9.83
C VAL A 41 -0.99 -0.93 10.50
N CYS A 42 -1.68 -0.14 9.68
CA CYS A 42 -2.56 0.94 10.10
C CYS A 42 -4.02 0.60 9.80
N HIS A 43 -4.93 1.30 10.44
CA HIS A 43 -6.38 1.10 10.35
C HIS A 43 -7.12 2.42 10.15
N GLY A 44 -8.42 2.35 9.91
CA GLY A 44 -9.31 3.51 9.95
C GLY A 44 -9.21 4.43 8.74
N VAL A 45 -8.85 3.90 7.57
CA VAL A 45 -8.92 4.66 6.31
C VAL A 45 -10.37 5.04 6.04
N THR A 46 -10.63 6.33 5.81
CA THR A 46 -11.94 6.88 5.52
C THR A 46 -12.08 7.27 4.05
N HIS A 47 -13.32 7.46 3.60
CA HIS A 47 -13.59 7.99 2.27
C HIS A 47 -12.92 9.37 2.04
N GLU A 48 -12.81 10.20 3.08
CA GLU A 48 -12.14 11.49 2.99
C GLU A 48 -10.64 11.34 2.75
N ILE A 49 -10.00 10.38 3.43
CA ILE A 49 -8.60 10.02 3.17
C ILE A 49 -8.44 9.53 1.73
N SER A 50 -9.32 8.63 1.27
CA SER A 50 -9.31 8.14 -0.10
C SER A 50 -9.36 9.28 -1.12
N LYS A 51 -10.27 10.24 -0.94
CA LYS A 51 -10.35 11.46 -1.78
C LYS A 51 -9.08 12.28 -1.75
N THR A 52 -8.50 12.45 -0.57
CA THR A 52 -7.29 13.26 -0.39
C THR A 52 -6.10 12.69 -1.14
N VAL A 53 -5.97 11.36 -1.17
CA VAL A 53 -4.87 10.68 -1.87
C VAL A 53 -5.21 10.33 -3.33
N GLY A 54 -6.43 10.65 -3.79
CA GLY A 54 -6.89 10.38 -5.16
C GLY A 54 -7.19 8.92 -5.45
N ALA A 55 -7.38 8.09 -4.44
CA ALA A 55 -7.71 6.69 -4.60
C ALA A 55 -9.20 6.47 -4.88
N PHE A 56 -9.52 5.42 -5.61
CA PHE A 56 -10.91 5.02 -5.84
C PHE A 56 -11.55 4.49 -4.57
N TRP A 57 -12.83 4.79 -4.41
CA TRP A 57 -13.64 4.30 -3.31
C TRP A 57 -14.72 3.38 -3.82
N TYR A 58 -14.90 2.25 -3.18
CA TYR A 58 -16.01 1.35 -3.42
C TYR A 58 -17.09 1.59 -2.37
N ASP A 59 -18.29 1.94 -2.82
CA ASP A 59 -19.48 2.08 -1.99
C ASP A 59 -20.31 0.80 -2.12
N HIS A 60 -20.45 0.07 -1.03
CA HIS A 60 -21.19 -1.19 -0.99
C HIS A 60 -22.67 -1.01 -1.31
N ALA A 61 -23.28 0.14 -0.93
CA ALA A 61 -24.68 0.43 -1.16
C ALA A 61 -24.95 0.74 -2.65
N GLU A 62 -24.02 1.39 -3.33
CA GLU A 62 -24.13 1.72 -4.76
C GLU A 62 -23.63 0.59 -5.65
N GLY A 63 -22.68 -0.17 -5.16
CA GLY A 63 -22.00 -1.22 -5.91
C GLY A 63 -22.80 -2.51 -6.02
N LYS A 64 -23.86 -2.50 -6.82
CA LYS A 64 -24.49 -3.75 -7.29
C LYS A 64 -23.60 -4.47 -8.30
N ASP A 65 -22.29 -4.18 -8.39
CA ASP A 65 -21.57 -4.44 -9.61
C ASP A 65 -20.13 -4.94 -9.49
N LYS A 66 -19.85 -5.73 -10.42
CA LYS A 66 -18.73 -6.18 -11.26
C LYS A 66 -17.31 -6.25 -10.67
N ASN A 67 -16.94 -5.43 -9.72
CA ASN A 67 -15.64 -5.41 -9.05
C ASN A 67 -15.74 -5.87 -7.58
N TYR A 68 -16.88 -6.41 -7.21
CA TYR A 68 -17.15 -6.92 -5.88
C TYR A 68 -16.23 -8.12 -5.57
N ILE A 69 -15.43 -7.98 -4.55
CA ILE A 69 -14.74 -9.13 -3.95
C ILE A 69 -15.78 -9.85 -3.09
N ALA A 70 -16.11 -11.08 -3.46
CA ALA A 70 -17.08 -11.87 -2.74
C ALA A 70 -16.71 -11.95 -1.25
N GLY A 71 -17.62 -11.52 -0.40
CA GLY A 71 -17.43 -11.50 1.07
C GLY A 71 -17.22 -10.12 1.68
N GLU A 72 -16.98 -9.08 0.89
CA GLU A 72 -16.93 -7.72 1.43
C GLU A 72 -18.36 -7.22 1.72
N SER A 73 -18.56 -6.75 2.93
CA SER A 73 -19.87 -6.26 3.41
C SER A 73 -19.86 -4.77 3.77
N LYS A 74 -18.76 -4.08 3.50
CA LYS A 74 -18.55 -2.68 3.85
C LYS A 74 -17.85 -1.92 2.73
N ASP A 75 -17.96 -0.60 2.78
CA ASP A 75 -17.25 0.29 1.89
C ASP A 75 -15.73 0.17 2.10
N TYR A 76 -14.96 0.37 1.06
CA TYR A 76 -13.51 0.33 1.15
C TYR A 76 -12.81 1.18 0.09
N MET A 77 -11.59 1.57 0.40
CA MET A 77 -10.69 2.18 -0.57
C MET A 77 -10.10 1.09 -1.47
N GLN A 78 -10.18 1.31 -2.78
CA GLN A 78 -9.50 0.44 -3.74
C GLN A 78 -7.98 0.51 -3.55
N PRO A 79 -7.24 -0.54 -3.93
CA PRO A 79 -5.80 -0.55 -3.74
C PRO A 79 -5.14 0.67 -4.35
N ALA A 80 -4.35 1.36 -3.55
CA ALA A 80 -3.48 2.45 -3.96
C ALA A 80 -2.11 2.27 -3.29
N GLU A 81 -1.06 2.49 -4.04
CA GLU A 81 0.31 2.27 -3.60
C GLU A 81 1.13 3.53 -3.86
N PHE A 82 1.90 3.93 -2.88
CA PHE A 82 2.73 5.13 -2.93
C PHE A 82 4.15 4.79 -2.51
N VAL A 83 5.12 5.25 -3.27
CA VAL A 83 6.50 5.29 -2.83
C VAL A 83 6.85 6.72 -2.47
N ILE A 84 7.23 6.92 -1.23
CA ILE A 84 7.55 8.24 -0.68
C ILE A 84 9.04 8.30 -0.40
N ASP A 85 9.69 9.29 -1.00
CA ASP A 85 11.04 9.66 -0.64
C ASP A 85 11.02 10.51 0.63
N CYS A 86 11.48 9.92 1.73
CA CYS A 86 11.47 10.59 3.04
C CYS A 86 12.49 11.73 3.14
N ILE A 87 13.53 11.73 2.32
CA ILE A 87 14.54 12.80 2.29
C ILE A 87 13.97 14.00 1.53
N LEU A 88 13.45 13.75 0.32
CA LEU A 88 12.86 14.80 -0.51
C LEU A 88 11.42 15.17 -0.08
N LYS A 89 10.80 14.38 0.80
CA LYS A 89 9.38 14.53 1.21
C LYS A 89 8.43 14.58 0.01
N LYS A 90 8.64 13.69 -0.95
CA LYS A 90 7.88 13.63 -2.20
C LYS A 90 7.39 12.21 -2.48
N VAL A 91 6.21 12.12 -3.07
CA VAL A 91 5.75 10.88 -3.72
C VAL A 91 6.49 10.75 -5.03
N ILE A 92 7.24 9.67 -5.21
CA ILE A 92 8.06 9.40 -6.39
C ILE A 92 7.47 8.32 -7.29
N LEU A 93 6.48 7.58 -6.79
CA LEU A 93 5.66 6.66 -7.55
C LEU A 93 4.29 6.57 -6.90
N CYS A 94 3.25 6.53 -7.72
CA CYS A 94 1.92 6.13 -7.27
C CYS A 94 1.27 5.18 -8.27
N SER A 95 0.50 4.24 -7.76
CA SER A 95 -0.32 3.32 -8.53
C SER A 95 -1.71 3.28 -7.93
N TYR A 96 -2.72 3.27 -8.79
CA TYR A 96 -4.11 3.20 -8.41
C TYR A 96 -4.79 2.05 -9.14
N SER A 97 -5.67 1.36 -8.43
CA SER A 97 -6.55 0.36 -9.02
C SER A 97 -8.00 0.78 -8.81
N ASP A 98 -8.82 0.56 -9.82
CA ASP A 98 -10.29 0.70 -9.75
C ASP A 98 -10.98 -0.62 -9.44
N GLY A 99 -10.23 -1.64 -9.07
CA GLY A 99 -10.71 -2.97 -8.71
C GLY A 99 -9.81 -3.65 -7.69
N GLY A 100 -10.25 -4.75 -7.15
CA GLY A 100 -9.52 -5.52 -6.12
C GLY A 100 -8.21 -6.16 -6.60
N LEU A 101 -7.95 -6.15 -7.90
CA LEU A 101 -6.72 -6.60 -8.55
C LEU A 101 -6.01 -5.39 -9.17
N GLY A 102 -4.73 -5.48 -9.41
CA GLY A 102 -3.98 -4.38 -10.05
C GLY A 102 -3.06 -3.68 -9.07
N ARG A 103 -2.22 -4.48 -8.42
CA ARG A 103 -1.14 -4.00 -7.56
C ARG A 103 0.18 -4.12 -8.29
N ILE A 104 1.11 -3.25 -7.97
CA ILE A 104 2.48 -3.38 -8.46
C ILE A 104 3.07 -4.70 -7.95
N ASP A 105 3.71 -5.45 -8.85
CA ASP A 105 4.46 -6.62 -8.43
C ASP A 105 5.61 -6.22 -7.50
N SER A 106 5.76 -6.95 -6.41
CA SER A 106 6.77 -6.62 -5.40
C SER A 106 8.20 -6.77 -5.92
N GLY A 107 8.43 -7.66 -6.89
CA GLY A 107 9.72 -7.84 -7.54
C GLY A 107 10.07 -6.65 -8.44
N ASP A 108 9.10 -6.17 -9.21
CA ASP A 108 9.24 -4.98 -10.05
C ASP A 108 9.53 -3.74 -9.19
N LEU A 109 8.81 -3.59 -8.08
CA LEU A 109 9.03 -2.48 -7.15
C LEU A 109 10.44 -2.51 -6.51
N VAL A 110 10.91 -3.67 -6.12
CA VAL A 110 12.29 -3.85 -5.60
C VAL A 110 13.32 -3.51 -6.66
N GLY A 111 13.15 -3.97 -7.90
CA GLY A 111 14.03 -3.65 -9.03
C GLY A 111 14.09 -2.15 -9.31
N TRP A 112 12.94 -1.49 -9.30
CA TRP A 112 12.84 -0.05 -9.50
C TRP A 112 13.49 0.76 -8.37
N LEU A 113 13.26 0.39 -7.11
CA LEU A 113 13.90 1.03 -5.96
C LEU A 113 15.42 0.87 -5.97
N SER A 114 15.93 -0.31 -6.31
CA SER A 114 17.36 -0.55 -6.50
C SER A 114 17.95 0.37 -7.58
N GLY A 115 17.25 0.50 -8.71
CA GLY A 115 17.66 1.38 -9.79
C GLY A 115 17.71 2.86 -9.39
N ILE A 116 16.78 3.31 -8.57
CA ILE A 116 16.80 4.69 -8.04
C ILE A 116 17.96 4.90 -7.09
N GLN A 117 18.21 3.98 -6.16
CA GLN A 117 19.33 4.08 -5.23
C GLN A 117 20.67 4.15 -5.97
N ASN A 118 20.91 3.25 -6.90
CA ASN A 118 22.14 3.24 -7.70
C ASN A 118 22.34 4.57 -8.45
N ARG A 119 21.26 5.13 -9.02
CA ARG A 119 21.32 6.43 -9.71
C ARG A 119 21.59 7.59 -8.77
N ARG A 120 21.08 7.55 -7.54
CA ARG A 120 21.40 8.57 -6.53
C ARG A 120 22.88 8.58 -6.17
N ASP A 121 23.44 7.39 -5.99
CA ASP A 121 24.86 7.23 -5.64
C ASP A 121 25.78 7.66 -6.78
N GLU A 122 25.40 7.34 -8.03
CA GLU A 122 26.15 7.69 -9.23
C GLU A 122 25.97 9.16 -9.67
N PHE A 123 24.75 9.70 -9.48
CA PHE A 123 24.37 11.04 -9.98
C PHE A 123 23.62 11.86 -8.93
N PRO A 124 24.23 12.19 -7.80
CA PRO A 124 23.53 12.86 -6.69
C PRO A 124 22.99 14.24 -7.09
N HIS A 125 23.59 14.90 -8.07
CA HIS A 125 23.16 16.22 -8.55
C HIS A 125 21.90 16.19 -9.45
N VAL A 126 21.55 15.05 -10.02
CA VAL A 126 20.35 14.90 -10.87
C VAL A 126 19.06 14.88 -10.07
N TRP A 127 19.15 14.56 -8.77
CA TRP A 127 18.01 14.41 -7.87
C TRP A 127 17.81 15.58 -6.89
N SER A 128 18.56 16.65 -7.09
CA SER A 128 18.46 17.91 -6.31
C SER A 128 17.40 18.86 -6.90
N TRP A 129 16.15 18.45 -6.89
CA TRP A 129 15.05 19.30 -7.39
C TRP A 129 13.98 19.57 -6.35
#